data_5c94141171579ec3df57a31aaf08ff7f
#
_entry.id   5c94141171579ec3df57a31aaf08ff7f
#
_cell.length_a   1.000
_cell.length_b   1.000
_cell.length_c   1.000
_cell.angle_alpha   90.00
_cell.angle_beta   90.00
_cell.angle_gamma   90.00
#
_symmetry.space_group_name_H-M   'P 1'
#
loop_
_entity.id
_entity.type
_entity.pdbx_description
1 polymer ?
#
loop_
_entity_poly.entity_id
_entity_poly.type
_entity_poly.pdbx_seq_one_letter_code
_entity_poly.pdbx_strand_id
1 'polypeptide(L)'
;MNEISPPKEERSAALSGLGTSRKRVEDARFTQGKGNYVDDIKLPGMLFGDFVRSPYAHARVKSINTEKAMAVPGVHAVLTAADLEPLSLHWMPTLAGDKQMVLADGKVLFQAQEVAFVVADDRYAAADGVAAVEVEYEELPVIVDPFKAEVDGAPILREDIADQKEGAHGPRRHPNHIFTWE
;
A
#
# COMPACT_ATOMS: atom_id res chain seq x y z
N MET A 1 4.87 50.08 30.58
CA MET A 1 4.54 48.80 29.98
C MET A 1 5.47 47.79 30.58
N ASN A 2 4.95 46.95 31.52
CA ASN A 2 5.77 45.92 32.14
C ASN A 2 5.83 44.73 31.20
N GLU A 3 7.02 44.43 30.70
CA GLU A 3 7.28 43.16 30.04
C GLU A 3 7.10 42.05 31.07
N ILE A 4 6.06 41.26 30.89
CA ILE A 4 5.89 39.99 31.63
C ILE A 4 6.87 39.01 30.97
N SER A 5 8.07 38.89 31.51
CA SER A 5 8.96 37.80 31.18
C SER A 5 8.26 36.47 31.56
N PRO A 6 8.22 35.47 30.66
CA PRO A 6 7.67 34.18 31.02
C PRO A 6 8.48 33.59 32.19
N PRO A 7 7.84 32.90 33.15
CA PRO A 7 8.53 32.29 34.25
C PRO A 7 9.62 31.38 33.71
N LYS A 8 10.86 31.54 34.23
CA LYS A 8 11.92 30.57 34.01
C LYS A 8 11.40 29.24 34.60
N GLU A 9 11.00 28.35 33.71
CA GLU A 9 10.79 26.96 34.09
C GLU A 9 12.10 26.51 34.76
N GLU A 10 12.06 26.34 36.08
CA GLU A 10 13.08 25.60 36.79
C GLU A 10 13.17 24.25 36.10
N ARG A 11 14.21 24.05 35.35
CA ARG A 11 14.57 22.75 34.81
C ARG A 11 14.82 21.84 35.99
N SER A 12 13.77 21.23 36.48
CA SER A 12 13.88 20.13 37.40
C SER A 12 14.88 19.15 36.76
N ALA A 13 15.93 18.84 37.48
CA ALA A 13 16.95 17.84 37.13
C ALA A 13 16.32 16.42 37.14
N ALA A 14 15.01 16.32 37.02
CA ALA A 14 14.24 15.11 37.03
C ALA A 14 14.37 14.39 35.71
N LEU A 15 15.12 13.28 35.77
CA LEU A 15 14.97 12.10 34.88
C LEU A 15 14.88 12.42 33.38
N SER A 16 16.03 12.59 32.74
CA SER A 16 16.12 12.55 31.29
C SER A 16 15.85 11.12 30.81
N GLY A 17 14.63 10.77 30.42
CA GLY A 17 14.36 9.42 29.98
C GLY A 17 12.87 9.16 29.73
N LEU A 18 12.47 7.92 29.92
CA LEU A 18 11.09 7.46 29.80
C LEU A 18 10.14 8.28 30.70
N GLY A 19 9.03 8.72 30.14
CA GLY A 19 8.02 9.52 30.86
C GLY A 19 8.22 11.04 30.80
N THR A 20 9.31 11.55 30.19
CA THR A 20 9.50 13.00 30.00
C THR A 20 8.96 13.44 28.65
N SER A 21 8.21 14.55 28.65
CA SER A 21 7.74 15.19 27.40
C SER A 21 8.91 15.94 26.76
N ARG A 22 9.42 15.42 25.64
CA ARG A 22 10.45 16.08 24.84
C ARG A 22 9.85 16.62 23.55
N LYS A 23 10.09 17.88 23.25
CA LYS A 23 9.76 18.46 21.96
C LYS A 23 10.74 17.95 20.90
N ARG A 24 10.25 17.65 19.70
CA ARG A 24 11.11 17.31 18.56
C ARG A 24 11.89 18.55 18.11
N VAL A 25 13.08 18.35 17.58
CA VAL A 25 13.91 19.45 17.07
C VAL A 25 13.19 20.20 15.94
N GLU A 26 12.39 19.49 15.15
CA GLU A 26 11.67 20.06 14.01
C GLU A 26 10.35 20.75 14.37
N ASP A 27 9.81 20.58 15.58
CA ASP A 27 8.47 21.11 15.94
C ASP A 27 8.37 22.62 15.67
N ALA A 28 9.43 23.38 15.95
CA ALA A 28 9.45 24.83 15.75
C ALA A 28 9.23 25.23 14.27
N ARG A 29 9.81 24.49 13.32
CA ARG A 29 9.63 24.76 11.88
C ARG A 29 8.27 24.27 11.38
N PHE A 30 7.80 23.11 11.87
CA PHE A 30 6.52 22.54 11.46
C PHE A 30 5.34 23.40 11.89
N THR A 31 5.35 23.87 13.12
CA THR A 31 4.29 24.76 13.63
C THR A 31 4.26 26.14 12.96
N GLN A 32 5.34 26.53 12.26
CA GLN A 32 5.43 27.75 11.48
C GLN A 32 5.13 27.54 9.98
N GLY A 33 4.69 26.35 9.58
CA GLY A 33 4.46 26.02 8.17
C GLY A 33 5.74 25.93 7.31
N LYS A 34 6.90 25.74 7.96
CA LYS A 34 8.21 25.60 7.29
C LYS A 34 8.65 24.15 7.18
N GLY A 35 7.70 23.22 7.28
CA GLY A 35 7.91 21.81 7.01
C GLY A 35 8.17 21.58 5.53
N ASN A 36 8.84 20.47 5.22
CA ASN A 36 9.02 19.99 3.86
C ASN A 36 8.88 18.45 3.91
N TYR A 37 7.72 17.98 3.50
CA TYR A 37 7.40 16.56 3.40
C TYR A 37 7.52 16.08 1.96
N VAL A 38 7.46 14.79 1.71
CA VAL A 38 7.56 14.23 0.36
C VAL A 38 6.51 14.84 -0.57
N ASP A 39 5.30 15.09 -0.06
CA ASP A 39 4.19 15.67 -0.84
C ASP A 39 4.36 17.17 -1.18
N ASP A 40 5.29 17.86 -0.51
CA ASP A 40 5.64 19.25 -0.80
C ASP A 40 6.71 19.37 -1.89
N ILE A 41 7.36 18.26 -2.26
CA ILE A 41 8.41 18.24 -3.28
C ILE A 41 7.78 18.48 -4.65
N LYS A 42 8.30 19.46 -5.36
CA LYS A 42 7.91 19.79 -6.74
C LYS A 42 9.15 19.88 -7.61
N LEU A 43 9.22 19.01 -8.60
CA LEU A 43 10.32 18.98 -9.56
C LEU A 43 9.81 19.37 -10.95
N PRO A 44 10.62 20.03 -11.78
CA PRO A 44 10.26 20.29 -13.17
C PRO A 44 9.98 18.97 -13.92
N GLY A 45 8.82 18.89 -14.58
CA GLY A 45 8.40 17.70 -15.31
C GLY A 45 7.95 16.53 -14.43
N MET A 46 7.70 16.75 -13.12
CA MET A 46 7.16 15.74 -12.23
C MET A 46 5.75 15.37 -12.66
N LEU A 47 5.50 14.06 -12.75
CA LEU A 47 4.20 13.49 -12.97
C LEU A 47 3.58 13.00 -11.65
N PHE A 48 2.28 12.80 -11.66
CA PHE A 48 1.50 12.31 -10.52
C PHE A 48 0.97 10.92 -10.84
N GLY A 49 0.99 10.06 -9.82
CA GLY A 49 0.45 8.71 -9.95
C GLY A 49 -0.62 8.43 -8.93
N ASP A 50 -1.61 7.63 -9.33
CA ASP A 50 -2.63 7.12 -8.42
C ASP A 50 -3.00 5.68 -8.78
N PHE A 51 -3.53 4.94 -7.80
CA PHE A 51 -3.84 3.52 -7.93
C PHE A 51 -5.32 3.24 -8.13
N VAL A 52 -5.61 2.40 -9.11
CA VAL A 52 -6.90 1.70 -9.17
C VAL A 52 -6.88 0.59 -8.12
N ARG A 53 -7.81 0.65 -7.16
CA ARG A 53 -7.89 -0.28 -6.04
C ARG A 53 -9.12 -1.16 -6.13
N SER A 54 -8.97 -2.43 -5.75
CA SER A 54 -10.06 -3.37 -5.73
C SER A 54 -11.12 -3.00 -4.69
N PRO A 55 -12.41 -2.97 -5.04
CA PRO A 55 -13.49 -2.89 -4.07
C PRO A 55 -13.74 -4.21 -3.33
N TYR A 56 -13.22 -5.33 -3.87
CA TYR A 56 -13.42 -6.68 -3.34
C TYR A 56 -12.24 -7.12 -2.48
N ALA A 57 -12.55 -7.89 -1.44
CA ALA A 57 -11.54 -8.48 -0.56
C ALA A 57 -10.90 -9.75 -1.16
N HIS A 58 -11.64 -10.49 -2.00
CA HIS A 58 -11.14 -11.67 -2.71
C HIS A 58 -11.92 -11.83 -3.99
N ALA A 59 -11.26 -11.69 -5.13
CA ALA A 59 -11.88 -11.81 -6.44
C ALA A 59 -10.84 -12.16 -7.51
N ARG A 60 -11.27 -12.84 -8.56
CA ARG A 60 -10.50 -12.95 -9.81
C ARG A 60 -10.63 -11.67 -10.60
N VAL A 61 -9.54 -11.18 -11.16
CA VAL A 61 -9.52 -10.08 -12.14
C VAL A 61 -9.65 -10.72 -13.52
N LYS A 62 -10.83 -10.57 -14.15
CA LYS A 62 -11.10 -11.16 -15.49
C LYS A 62 -10.51 -10.31 -16.60
N SER A 63 -10.68 -9.01 -16.49
CA SER A 63 -10.16 -8.07 -17.47
C SER A 63 -9.92 -6.70 -16.85
N ILE A 64 -8.96 -5.97 -17.41
CA ILE A 64 -8.70 -4.56 -17.11
C ILE A 64 -8.72 -3.82 -18.42
N ASN A 65 -9.69 -2.93 -18.62
CA ASN A 65 -9.78 -2.06 -19.80
C ASN A 65 -9.27 -0.67 -19.44
N THR A 66 -8.19 -0.26 -20.06
CA THR A 66 -7.51 1.02 -19.83
C THR A 66 -7.80 2.07 -20.91
N GLU A 67 -8.53 1.74 -21.97
CA GLU A 67 -8.73 2.62 -23.14
C GLU A 67 -9.35 3.97 -22.76
N LYS A 68 -10.41 3.95 -21.94
CA LYS A 68 -11.07 5.17 -21.49
C LYS A 68 -10.16 6.03 -20.60
N ALA A 69 -9.36 5.39 -19.75
CA ALA A 69 -8.41 6.08 -18.88
C ALA A 69 -7.30 6.74 -19.70
N MET A 70 -6.78 6.06 -20.71
CA MET A 70 -5.78 6.61 -21.64
C MET A 70 -6.33 7.77 -22.49
N ALA A 71 -7.65 7.88 -22.66
CA ALA A 71 -8.29 8.97 -23.37
C ALA A 71 -8.54 10.22 -22.49
N VAL A 72 -8.33 10.13 -21.18
CA VAL A 72 -8.46 11.28 -20.26
C VAL A 72 -7.33 12.27 -20.52
N PRO A 73 -7.65 13.57 -20.75
CA PRO A 73 -6.63 14.59 -20.96
C PRO A 73 -5.63 14.66 -19.79
N GLY A 74 -4.34 14.66 -20.09
CA GLY A 74 -3.27 14.69 -19.09
C GLY A 74 -2.85 13.33 -18.55
N VAL A 75 -3.51 12.24 -18.90
CA VAL A 75 -3.05 10.88 -18.59
C VAL A 75 -1.98 10.44 -19.60
N HIS A 76 -0.84 9.98 -19.10
CA HIS A 76 0.30 9.55 -19.93
C HIS A 76 0.41 8.03 -20.02
N ALA A 77 0.07 7.33 -18.95
CA ALA A 77 0.17 5.87 -18.90
C ALA A 77 -0.82 5.28 -17.89
N VAL A 78 -1.26 4.06 -18.18
CA VAL A 78 -1.96 3.19 -17.23
C VAL A 78 -1.22 1.87 -17.25
N LEU A 79 -0.64 1.51 -16.11
CA LEU A 79 0.20 0.32 -15.95
C LEU A 79 -0.59 -0.77 -15.21
N THR A 80 -0.45 -2.00 -15.66
CA THR A 80 -1.00 -3.21 -15.06
C THR A 80 0.11 -4.18 -14.67
N ALA A 81 -0.20 -5.29 -14.03
CA ALA A 81 0.79 -6.33 -13.73
C ALA A 81 1.50 -6.83 -15.00
N ALA A 82 0.78 -6.96 -16.13
CA ALA A 82 1.35 -7.40 -17.40
C ALA A 82 2.43 -6.44 -17.95
N ASP A 83 2.32 -5.15 -17.67
CA ASP A 83 3.33 -4.16 -18.09
C ASP A 83 4.60 -4.23 -17.25
N LEU A 84 4.48 -4.69 -15.99
CA LEU A 84 5.62 -4.82 -15.06
C LEU A 84 6.39 -6.15 -15.21
N GLU A 85 5.74 -7.19 -15.72
CA GLU A 85 6.32 -8.53 -15.85
C GLU A 85 7.59 -8.54 -16.72
N PRO A 86 7.63 -7.95 -17.94
CA PRO A 86 8.81 -7.91 -18.77
C PRO A 86 10.00 -7.18 -18.14
N LEU A 87 9.72 -6.28 -17.19
CA LEU A 87 10.73 -5.52 -16.45
C LEU A 87 11.22 -6.24 -15.19
N SER A 88 10.66 -7.41 -14.87
CA SER A 88 10.89 -8.13 -13.60
C SER A 88 10.55 -7.32 -12.36
N LEU A 89 9.60 -6.41 -12.47
CA LEU A 89 9.12 -5.51 -11.40
C LEU A 89 7.71 -5.85 -10.90
N HIS A 90 7.15 -6.98 -11.33
CA HIS A 90 5.77 -7.36 -11.04
C HIS A 90 5.54 -7.91 -9.63
N TRP A 91 6.62 -8.24 -8.89
CA TRP A 91 6.52 -8.77 -7.54
C TRP A 91 7.58 -8.21 -6.59
N MET A 92 7.29 -8.30 -5.30
CA MET A 92 8.20 -7.94 -4.20
C MET A 92 8.39 -9.13 -3.26
N PRO A 93 9.62 -9.35 -2.72
CA PRO A 93 9.82 -10.34 -1.67
C PRO A 93 9.17 -9.86 -0.37
N THR A 94 8.62 -10.80 0.40
CA THR A 94 8.14 -10.55 1.76
C THR A 94 9.11 -11.11 2.80
N LEU A 95 8.91 -10.74 4.08
CA LEU A 95 9.68 -11.31 5.19
C LEU A 95 9.41 -12.81 5.38
N ALA A 96 8.27 -13.28 4.90
CA ALA A 96 7.85 -14.68 4.99
C ALA A 96 8.44 -15.55 3.87
N GLY A 97 9.22 -14.97 2.95
CA GLY A 97 9.82 -15.68 1.81
C GLY A 97 8.86 -15.96 0.67
N ASP A 98 7.61 -15.51 0.75
CA ASP A 98 6.65 -15.53 -0.35
C ASP A 98 6.78 -14.26 -1.21
N LYS A 99 5.94 -14.13 -2.23
CA LYS A 99 5.92 -12.98 -3.13
C LYS A 99 4.62 -12.19 -2.96
N GLN A 100 4.74 -10.88 -2.89
CA GLN A 100 3.61 -9.98 -3.02
C GLN A 100 3.66 -9.31 -4.37
N MET A 101 2.55 -9.33 -5.11
CA MET A 101 2.46 -8.63 -6.39
C MET A 101 2.43 -7.12 -6.16
N VAL A 102 3.13 -6.36 -7.00
CA VAL A 102 3.13 -4.89 -6.97
C VAL A 102 1.77 -4.37 -7.42
N LEU A 103 1.24 -4.95 -8.51
CA LEU A 103 -0.14 -4.80 -8.95
C LEU A 103 -0.77 -6.19 -9.01
N ALA A 104 -2.05 -6.31 -8.70
CA ALA A 104 -2.74 -7.60 -8.70
C ALA A 104 -2.65 -8.27 -10.07
N ASP A 105 -2.19 -9.50 -10.09
CA ASP A 105 -2.10 -10.34 -11.27
C ASP A 105 -3.11 -11.48 -11.18
N GLY A 106 -4.15 -11.42 -12.01
CA GLY A 106 -5.20 -12.40 -12.11
C GLY A 106 -6.13 -12.53 -10.90
N LYS A 107 -5.71 -12.11 -9.69
CA LYS A 107 -6.51 -12.22 -8.47
C LYS A 107 -6.16 -11.14 -7.45
N VAL A 108 -7.19 -10.61 -6.76
CA VAL A 108 -7.02 -9.75 -5.58
C VAL A 108 -7.26 -10.56 -4.32
N LEU A 109 -6.45 -10.32 -3.29
CA LEU A 109 -6.38 -11.08 -2.04
C LEU A 109 -6.85 -10.29 -0.82
N PHE A 110 -7.02 -8.99 -0.95
CA PHE A 110 -7.53 -8.09 0.10
C PHE A 110 -8.18 -6.86 -0.50
N GLN A 111 -9.10 -6.26 0.25
CA GLN A 111 -9.77 -5.03 -0.16
C GLN A 111 -8.76 -3.89 -0.29
N ALA A 112 -8.96 -3.05 -1.31
CA ALA A 112 -8.08 -1.96 -1.68
C ALA A 112 -6.70 -2.39 -2.21
N GLN A 113 -6.48 -3.67 -2.56
CA GLN A 113 -5.28 -4.09 -3.28
C GLN A 113 -5.16 -3.34 -4.60
N GLU A 114 -3.94 -2.93 -4.95
CA GLU A 114 -3.60 -2.22 -6.16
C GLU A 114 -3.77 -3.13 -7.39
N VAL A 115 -4.53 -2.66 -8.39
CA VAL A 115 -4.84 -3.42 -9.62
C VAL A 115 -4.19 -2.80 -10.85
N ALA A 116 -4.19 -1.46 -10.91
CA ALA A 116 -3.53 -0.70 -11.95
C ALA A 116 -2.97 0.60 -11.38
N PHE A 117 -2.05 1.23 -12.10
CA PHE A 117 -1.43 2.49 -11.73
C PHE A 117 -1.53 3.49 -12.86
N VAL A 118 -2.14 4.64 -12.59
CA VAL A 118 -2.33 5.73 -13.56
C VAL A 118 -1.26 6.78 -13.35
N VAL A 119 -0.66 7.28 -14.42
CA VAL A 119 0.35 8.36 -14.42
C VAL A 119 -0.20 9.52 -15.23
N ALA A 120 -0.20 10.73 -14.65
CA ALA A 120 -0.79 11.91 -15.26
C ALA A 120 -0.01 13.21 -14.94
N ASP A 121 -0.37 14.31 -15.61
CA ASP A 121 0.23 15.64 -15.42
C ASP A 121 -0.03 16.21 -14.02
N ASP A 122 -1.19 15.91 -13.45
CA ASP A 122 -1.58 16.39 -12.14
C ASP A 122 -2.48 15.36 -11.41
N ARG A 123 -2.80 15.63 -10.15
CA ARG A 123 -3.60 14.75 -9.27
C ARG A 123 -5.05 14.59 -9.75
N TYR A 124 -5.60 15.59 -10.41
CA TYR A 124 -6.99 15.56 -10.87
C TYR A 124 -7.08 14.66 -12.10
N ALA A 125 -6.19 14.84 -13.07
CA ALA A 125 -6.09 13.97 -14.23
C ALA A 125 -5.80 12.51 -13.83
N ALA A 126 -4.95 12.29 -12.81
CA ALA A 126 -4.70 10.95 -12.28
C ALA A 126 -5.97 10.33 -11.67
N ALA A 127 -6.72 11.08 -10.86
CA ALA A 127 -7.98 10.62 -10.26
C ALA A 127 -9.07 10.34 -11.32
N ASP A 128 -9.21 11.20 -12.32
CA ASP A 128 -10.13 11.00 -13.44
C ASP A 128 -9.74 9.76 -14.25
N GLY A 129 -8.45 9.56 -14.48
CA GLY A 129 -7.91 8.36 -15.12
C GLY A 129 -8.23 7.10 -14.32
N VAL A 130 -8.03 7.11 -12.98
CA VAL A 130 -8.40 6.00 -12.09
C VAL A 130 -9.88 5.67 -12.20
N ALA A 131 -10.76 6.70 -12.21
CA ALA A 131 -12.20 6.51 -12.31
C ALA A 131 -12.64 5.96 -13.69
N ALA A 132 -11.82 6.16 -14.72
CA ALA A 132 -12.09 5.71 -16.09
C ALA A 132 -11.57 4.29 -16.40
N VAL A 133 -10.75 3.69 -15.53
CA VAL A 133 -10.33 2.29 -15.68
C VAL A 133 -11.49 1.36 -15.35
N GLU A 134 -11.80 0.46 -16.27
CA GLU A 134 -12.85 -0.55 -16.10
C GLU A 134 -12.23 -1.90 -15.75
N VAL A 135 -12.59 -2.45 -14.59
CA VAL A 135 -12.11 -3.76 -14.16
C VAL A 135 -13.28 -4.71 -13.96
N GLU A 136 -13.23 -5.85 -14.62
CA GLU A 136 -14.21 -6.92 -14.44
C GLU A 136 -13.70 -7.91 -13.38
N TYR A 137 -14.52 -8.12 -12.34
CA TYR A 137 -14.21 -9.03 -11.25
C TYR A 137 -15.19 -10.20 -11.20
N GLU A 138 -14.69 -11.33 -10.72
CA GLU A 138 -15.46 -12.48 -10.26
C GLU A 138 -15.22 -12.67 -8.78
N GLU A 139 -16.25 -12.41 -7.96
CA GLU A 139 -16.12 -12.54 -6.49
C GLU A 139 -15.81 -13.96 -6.06
N LEU A 140 -14.94 -14.10 -5.08
CA LEU A 140 -14.55 -15.38 -4.46
C LEU A 140 -14.91 -15.35 -2.96
N PRO A 141 -15.05 -16.52 -2.33
CA PRO A 141 -15.29 -16.61 -0.90
C PRO A 141 -14.22 -15.86 -0.09
N VAL A 142 -14.66 -15.05 0.87
CA VAL A 142 -13.79 -14.18 1.68
C VAL A 142 -13.52 -14.80 3.04
N ILE A 143 -12.30 -14.66 3.54
CA ILE A 143 -11.91 -15.01 4.91
C ILE A 143 -11.42 -13.73 5.59
N VAL A 144 -12.09 -13.32 6.66
CA VAL A 144 -11.72 -12.13 7.47
C VAL A 144 -11.25 -12.52 8.87
N ASP A 145 -11.49 -13.75 9.28
CA ASP A 145 -11.09 -14.29 10.58
C ASP A 145 -9.87 -15.20 10.40
N PRO A 146 -8.70 -14.82 10.93
CA PRO A 146 -7.48 -15.62 10.76
C PRO A 146 -7.60 -17.01 11.37
N PHE A 147 -8.40 -17.21 12.43
CA PHE A 147 -8.61 -18.51 13.03
C PHE A 147 -9.44 -19.45 12.13
N LYS A 148 -10.25 -18.90 11.24
CA LYS A 148 -11.02 -19.65 10.25
C LYS A 148 -10.25 -19.90 8.95
N ALA A 149 -9.11 -19.25 8.77
CA ALA A 149 -8.31 -19.41 7.56
C ALA A 149 -7.62 -20.77 7.46
N GLU A 150 -7.42 -21.45 8.60
CA GLU A 150 -6.73 -22.74 8.67
C GLU A 150 -7.65 -23.91 9.02
N VAL A 151 -8.97 -23.76 8.94
CA VAL A 151 -9.90 -24.87 9.13
C VAL A 151 -10.09 -25.67 7.84
N ASP A 152 -10.39 -26.94 7.95
CA ASP A 152 -10.66 -27.81 6.80
C ASP A 152 -11.77 -27.24 5.92
N GLY A 153 -11.52 -27.13 4.62
CA GLY A 153 -12.45 -26.56 3.65
C GLY A 153 -12.45 -25.04 3.56
N ALA A 154 -11.57 -24.33 4.27
CA ALA A 154 -11.40 -22.89 4.11
C ALA A 154 -10.96 -22.56 2.67
N PRO A 155 -11.46 -21.48 2.07
CA PRO A 155 -11.00 -21.01 0.77
C PRO A 155 -9.49 -20.77 0.78
N ILE A 156 -8.80 -21.27 -0.25
CA ILE A 156 -7.35 -21.08 -0.40
C ILE A 156 -7.11 -19.70 -1.03
N LEU A 157 -6.40 -18.84 -0.31
CA LEU A 157 -6.09 -17.49 -0.79
C LEU A 157 -4.92 -17.48 -1.78
N ARG A 158 -3.85 -18.22 -1.45
CA ARG A 158 -2.62 -18.29 -2.23
C ARG A 158 -2.49 -19.67 -2.90
N GLU A 159 -3.24 -19.85 -4.01
CA GLU A 159 -3.22 -21.09 -4.80
C GLU A 159 -1.83 -21.37 -5.38
N ASP A 160 -1.06 -20.32 -5.68
CA ASP A 160 0.30 -20.38 -6.24
C ASP A 160 1.32 -21.06 -5.32
N ILE A 161 1.06 -21.09 -4.03
CA ILE A 161 1.92 -21.73 -3.02
C ILE A 161 1.19 -22.81 -2.20
N ALA A 162 -0.05 -23.15 -2.56
CA ALA A 162 -0.89 -24.06 -1.77
C ALA A 162 -0.26 -25.44 -1.56
N ASP A 163 0.41 -25.96 -2.59
CA ASP A 163 1.06 -27.28 -2.57
C ASP A 163 2.45 -27.29 -1.93
N GLN A 164 3.00 -26.12 -1.58
CA GLN A 164 4.30 -26.05 -0.91
C GLN A 164 4.17 -26.56 0.53
N LYS A 165 4.95 -27.57 0.89
CA LYS A 165 4.96 -28.15 2.22
C LYS A 165 5.85 -27.40 3.21
N GLU A 166 6.79 -26.63 2.70
CA GLU A 166 7.73 -25.85 3.49
C GLU A 166 7.57 -24.36 3.24
N GLY A 167 7.53 -23.57 4.30
CA GLY A 167 7.59 -22.12 4.30
C GLY A 167 9.00 -21.61 4.65
N ALA A 168 9.20 -20.30 4.66
CA ALA A 168 10.49 -19.67 4.94
C ALA A 168 11.07 -20.03 6.31
N HIS A 169 10.25 -20.40 7.29
CA HIS A 169 10.64 -20.66 8.68
C HIS A 169 10.13 -22.01 9.19
N GLY A 170 10.01 -23.00 8.31
CA GLY A 170 9.61 -24.36 8.67
C GLY A 170 8.37 -24.88 7.94
N PRO A 171 7.87 -26.07 8.33
CA PRO A 171 6.79 -26.73 7.62
C PRO A 171 5.48 -25.95 7.72
N ARG A 172 4.75 -25.91 6.61
CA ARG A 172 3.41 -25.33 6.53
C ARG A 172 2.38 -26.34 7.02
N ARG A 173 1.53 -25.91 7.95
CA ARG A 173 0.49 -26.75 8.55
C ARG A 173 -0.85 -26.71 7.79
N HIS A 174 -1.04 -25.69 6.91
CA HIS A 174 -2.24 -25.52 6.10
C HIS A 174 -1.91 -24.71 4.82
N PRO A 175 -2.62 -24.88 3.69
CA PRO A 175 -2.39 -24.06 2.48
C PRO A 175 -2.44 -22.55 2.68
N ASN A 176 -3.22 -22.04 3.63
CA ASN A 176 -3.26 -20.61 3.99
C ASN A 176 -2.22 -20.22 5.04
N HIS A 177 -1.49 -21.15 5.64
CA HIS A 177 -0.42 -20.86 6.58
C HIS A 177 0.86 -20.50 5.81
N ILE A 178 1.35 -19.29 5.95
CA ILE A 178 2.54 -18.82 5.23
C ILE A 178 3.81 -19.18 5.98
N PHE A 179 3.90 -18.84 7.27
CA PHE A 179 5.08 -19.13 8.10
C PHE A 179 4.73 -19.11 9.60
N THR A 180 5.58 -19.74 10.40
CA THR A 180 5.60 -19.58 11.85
C THR A 180 6.87 -18.83 12.25
N TRP A 181 6.75 -17.89 13.15
CA TRP A 181 7.89 -17.18 13.74
C TRP A 181 8.04 -17.63 15.20
N GLU A 182 9.22 -18.14 15.52
CA GLU A 182 9.60 -18.55 16.88
C GLU A 182 10.80 -17.73 17.38
#